data_fa4896e735b7454690d1faf6aab6a9bf
#
_entry.id   fa4896e735b7454690d1faf6aab6a9bf
#
_cell.length_a   1.000
_cell.length_b   1.000
_cell.length_c   1.000
_cell.angle_alpha   90.00
_cell.angle_beta   90.00
_cell.angle_gamma   90.00
#
_symmetry.space_group_name_H-M   'P 1'
#
loop_
_entity.id
_entity.type
_entity.pdbx_description
1 polymer ?
#
loop_
_entity_poly.entity_id
_entity_poly.type
_entity_poly.pdbx_seq_one_letter_code
_entity_poly.pdbx_strand_id
1 'polypeptide(L)'
;MDTKDLQFETSKDEKDLITLKASVSKDAYNSELKKQIEYYKPKVNIKGFRVGHAPNDIVYSRYKDALEGATNEILIEEVWNTYSDEKNAKSLGTPKLSNMENKDDGLHLTYEYYPIPEFDLPDLASIIVEKDKYEVDDSVVEEAYKLSLQRFSQYAESDLKSEIGDRVYVKIEFDDDKYKKYNKELTVVAKDGENESVFSKSAIGVKKSDKKLITTY
;
A
#
# COMPACT_ATOMS: atom_id res chain seq x y z
N MET A 1 21.16 -16.63 -25.10
CA MET A 1 22.35 -16.00 -25.70
C MET A 1 23.59 -16.75 -25.26
N ASP A 2 24.62 -16.96 -26.09
CA ASP A 2 25.84 -17.61 -25.62
C ASP A 2 26.62 -16.60 -24.75
N THR A 3 27.10 -17.05 -23.57
CA THR A 3 27.88 -16.22 -22.64
C THR A 3 29.18 -15.64 -23.24
N LYS A 4 29.66 -16.21 -24.33
CA LYS A 4 30.84 -15.70 -25.05
C LYS A 4 30.62 -14.34 -25.74
N ASP A 5 29.37 -13.99 -25.96
CA ASP A 5 28.98 -12.75 -26.67
C ASP A 5 28.75 -11.59 -25.71
N LEU A 6 28.86 -11.85 -24.40
CA LEU A 6 28.60 -10.90 -23.32
C LEU A 6 29.85 -10.66 -22.45
N GLN A 7 30.11 -9.42 -22.14
CA GLN A 7 31.14 -9.03 -21.17
C GLN A 7 30.47 -8.22 -20.05
N PHE A 8 30.84 -8.52 -18.81
CA PHE A 8 30.28 -7.89 -17.63
C PHE A 8 31.39 -7.27 -16.78
N GLU A 9 31.21 -6.01 -16.44
CA GLU A 9 32.03 -5.29 -15.47
C GLU A 9 31.13 -4.73 -14.37
N THR A 10 31.50 -4.95 -13.13
CA THR A 10 30.73 -4.46 -11.97
C THR A 10 31.57 -3.55 -11.10
N SER A 11 30.96 -2.48 -10.63
CA SER A 11 31.51 -1.61 -9.59
C SER A 11 30.45 -1.40 -8.51
N LYS A 12 30.91 -1.30 -7.25
CA LYS A 12 30.07 -1.08 -6.08
C LYS A 12 30.45 0.24 -5.44
N ASP A 13 29.48 1.06 -5.08
CA ASP A 13 29.70 2.31 -4.39
C ASP A 13 29.65 2.14 -2.85
N GLU A 14 29.89 3.23 -2.10
CA GLU A 14 29.83 3.26 -0.64
C GLU A 14 28.41 3.04 -0.07
N LYS A 15 27.39 3.13 -0.90
CA LYS A 15 25.98 2.95 -0.54
C LYS A 15 25.40 1.61 -0.99
N ASP A 16 26.27 0.65 -1.27
CA ASP A 16 25.92 -0.69 -1.78
C ASP A 16 25.22 -0.70 -3.14
N LEU A 17 25.16 0.42 -3.86
CA LEU A 17 24.67 0.46 -5.23
C LEU A 17 25.69 -0.23 -6.15
N ILE A 18 25.22 -1.21 -6.90
CA ILE A 18 26.04 -1.88 -7.92
C ILE A 18 25.71 -1.27 -9.26
N THR A 19 26.77 -0.83 -9.95
CA THR A 19 26.74 -0.44 -11.36
C THR A 19 27.29 -1.59 -12.18
N LEU A 20 26.45 -2.18 -13.00
CA LEU A 20 26.78 -3.23 -13.95
C LEU A 20 26.92 -2.61 -15.35
N LYS A 21 28.09 -2.74 -15.96
CA LYS A 21 28.32 -2.44 -17.38
C LYS A 21 28.34 -3.75 -18.14
N ALA A 22 27.47 -3.88 -19.13
CA ALA A 22 27.36 -5.05 -19.97
C ALA A 22 27.61 -4.64 -21.44
N SER A 23 28.39 -5.42 -22.14
CA SER A 23 28.65 -5.22 -23.57
C SER A 23 28.17 -6.45 -24.34
N VAL A 24 27.33 -6.23 -25.34
CA VAL A 24 26.83 -7.24 -26.29
C VAL A 24 27.61 -7.10 -27.58
N SER A 25 28.20 -8.18 -28.05
CA SER A 25 28.97 -8.15 -29.31
C SER A 25 28.10 -7.76 -30.50
N LYS A 26 28.72 -7.13 -31.50
CA LYS A 26 28.01 -6.75 -32.75
C LYS A 26 27.37 -7.94 -33.45
N ASP A 27 28.02 -9.10 -33.42
CA ASP A 27 27.52 -10.32 -34.06
C ASP A 27 26.25 -10.83 -33.35
N ALA A 28 26.23 -10.79 -32.02
CA ALA A 28 25.06 -11.14 -31.22
C ALA A 28 23.90 -10.16 -31.45
N TYR A 29 24.19 -8.85 -31.47
CA TYR A 29 23.21 -7.83 -31.80
C TYR A 29 22.58 -8.06 -33.19
N ASN A 30 23.42 -8.27 -34.22
CA ASN A 30 22.95 -8.51 -35.58
C ASN A 30 22.16 -9.82 -35.70
N SER A 31 22.53 -10.85 -34.93
CA SER A 31 21.80 -12.10 -34.88
C SER A 31 20.39 -11.90 -34.36
N GLU A 32 20.26 -11.15 -33.27
CA GLU A 32 18.94 -10.85 -32.69
C GLU A 32 18.11 -9.93 -33.60
N LEU A 33 18.74 -8.91 -34.19
CA LEU A 33 18.10 -8.03 -35.18
C LEU A 33 17.53 -8.82 -36.36
N LYS A 34 18.27 -9.81 -36.88
CA LYS A 34 17.75 -10.70 -37.92
C LYS A 34 16.52 -11.48 -37.51
N LYS A 35 16.49 -12.00 -36.29
CA LYS A 35 15.31 -12.68 -35.75
C LYS A 35 14.10 -11.73 -35.67
N GLN A 36 14.33 -10.50 -35.23
CA GLN A 36 13.28 -9.49 -35.20
C GLN A 36 12.76 -9.13 -36.60
N ILE A 37 13.64 -8.99 -37.57
CA ILE A 37 13.24 -8.78 -38.96
C ILE A 37 12.35 -9.92 -39.46
N GLU A 38 12.74 -11.19 -39.25
CA GLU A 38 11.95 -12.35 -39.67
C GLU A 38 10.60 -12.44 -38.92
N TYR A 39 10.55 -12.03 -37.66
CA TYR A 39 9.32 -11.99 -36.88
C TYR A 39 8.33 -10.91 -37.34
N TYR A 40 8.85 -9.74 -37.74
CA TYR A 40 8.02 -8.63 -38.22
C TYR A 40 7.63 -8.78 -39.69
N LYS A 41 8.44 -9.41 -40.53
CA LYS A 41 8.26 -9.58 -41.96
C LYS A 41 6.84 -10.05 -42.35
N PRO A 42 6.22 -11.08 -41.74
CA PRO A 42 4.87 -11.49 -42.09
C PRO A 42 3.78 -10.54 -41.57
N LYS A 43 4.12 -9.60 -40.68
CA LYS A 43 3.16 -8.69 -40.03
C LYS A 43 3.08 -7.32 -40.72
N VAL A 44 4.03 -7.01 -41.58
CA VAL A 44 4.15 -5.70 -42.25
C VAL A 44 3.73 -5.78 -43.71
N ASN A 45 3.10 -4.71 -44.19
CA ASN A 45 2.73 -4.57 -45.60
C ASN A 45 3.64 -3.54 -46.26
N ILE A 46 4.45 -4.01 -47.20
CA ILE A 46 5.38 -3.17 -47.95
C ILE A 46 4.92 -3.09 -49.40
N LYS A 47 4.66 -1.86 -49.88
CA LYS A 47 4.20 -1.63 -51.25
C LYS A 47 5.20 -2.23 -52.28
N GLY A 48 4.68 -3.06 -53.15
CA GLY A 48 5.47 -3.75 -54.20
C GLY A 48 5.90 -5.18 -53.86
N PHE A 49 5.62 -5.64 -52.66
CA PHE A 49 5.90 -7.02 -52.22
C PHE A 49 4.65 -7.68 -51.63
N ARG A 50 4.52 -8.99 -51.83
CA ARG A 50 3.53 -9.80 -51.14
C ARG A 50 3.92 -9.84 -49.65
N VAL A 51 2.92 -9.78 -48.77
CA VAL A 51 3.12 -9.86 -47.30
C VAL A 51 3.98 -11.07 -46.93
N GLY A 52 5.04 -10.86 -46.16
CA GLY A 52 6.01 -11.89 -45.77
C GLY A 52 7.11 -12.20 -46.80
N HIS A 53 7.11 -11.61 -47.98
CA HIS A 53 8.08 -11.90 -49.05
C HIS A 53 9.02 -10.74 -49.42
N ALA A 54 8.96 -9.63 -48.66
CA ALA A 54 9.92 -8.54 -48.85
C ALA A 54 11.33 -8.98 -48.41
N PRO A 55 12.41 -8.56 -49.14
CA PRO A 55 13.78 -8.77 -48.69
C PRO A 55 14.03 -8.11 -47.31
N ASN A 56 14.89 -8.73 -46.49
CA ASN A 56 15.19 -8.25 -45.13
C ASN A 56 15.70 -6.82 -45.10
N ASP A 57 16.55 -6.45 -46.08
CA ASP A 57 17.10 -5.09 -46.21
C ASP A 57 16.00 -4.04 -46.45
N ILE A 58 14.98 -4.38 -47.21
CA ILE A 58 13.83 -3.50 -47.47
C ILE A 58 12.97 -3.38 -46.21
N VAL A 59 12.72 -4.49 -45.50
CA VAL A 59 12.00 -4.48 -44.21
C VAL A 59 12.74 -3.62 -43.20
N TYR A 60 14.04 -3.84 -43.04
CA TYR A 60 14.89 -3.07 -42.12
C TYR A 60 14.92 -1.58 -42.48
N SER A 61 15.18 -1.24 -43.76
CA SER A 61 15.21 0.16 -44.17
C SER A 61 13.91 0.91 -43.92
N ARG A 62 12.77 0.21 -44.02
CA ARG A 62 11.43 0.80 -43.82
C ARG A 62 11.02 0.94 -42.36
N TYR A 63 11.46 0.00 -41.53
CA TYR A 63 11.04 -0.11 -40.11
C TYR A 63 12.23 -0.09 -39.14
N LYS A 64 13.32 0.57 -39.52
CA LYS A 64 14.59 0.59 -38.79
C LYS A 64 14.40 0.87 -37.30
N ASP A 65 13.79 2.01 -36.96
CA ASP A 65 13.66 2.45 -35.56
C ASP A 65 12.83 1.47 -34.74
N ALA A 66 11.77 0.90 -35.30
CA ALA A 66 10.93 -0.08 -34.62
C ALA A 66 11.65 -1.41 -34.38
N LEU A 67 12.44 -1.86 -35.37
CA LEU A 67 13.21 -3.12 -35.29
C LEU A 67 14.39 -2.99 -34.33
N GLU A 68 15.12 -1.88 -34.38
CA GLU A 68 16.19 -1.60 -33.43
C GLU A 68 15.66 -1.43 -32.02
N GLY A 69 14.52 -0.73 -31.84
CA GLY A 69 13.85 -0.59 -30.56
C GLY A 69 13.44 -1.94 -29.95
N ALA A 70 12.77 -2.79 -30.73
CA ALA A 70 12.39 -4.13 -30.32
C ALA A 70 13.60 -5.03 -29.99
N THR A 71 14.69 -4.92 -30.80
CA THR A 71 15.94 -5.65 -30.54
C THR A 71 16.57 -5.20 -29.21
N ASN A 72 16.63 -3.89 -28.98
CA ASN A 72 17.18 -3.33 -27.74
C ASN A 72 16.40 -3.77 -26.52
N GLU A 73 15.06 -3.74 -26.55
CA GLU A 73 14.21 -4.19 -25.44
C GLU A 73 14.48 -5.65 -25.06
N ILE A 74 14.56 -6.53 -26.06
CA ILE A 74 14.85 -7.95 -25.84
C ILE A 74 16.25 -8.14 -25.25
N LEU A 75 17.25 -7.45 -25.82
CA LEU A 75 18.63 -7.56 -25.34
C LEU A 75 18.81 -7.00 -23.92
N ILE A 76 18.12 -5.93 -23.56
CA ILE A 76 18.11 -5.38 -22.20
C ILE A 76 17.64 -6.46 -21.21
N GLU A 77 16.54 -7.12 -21.49
CA GLU A 77 16.01 -8.16 -20.60
C GLU A 77 16.92 -9.41 -20.58
N GLU A 78 17.35 -9.89 -21.73
CA GLU A 78 18.17 -11.10 -21.85
C GLU A 78 19.55 -10.94 -21.20
N VAL A 79 20.19 -9.78 -21.35
CA VAL A 79 21.48 -9.45 -20.71
C VAL A 79 21.37 -9.45 -19.20
N TRP A 80 20.33 -8.82 -18.66
CA TRP A 80 20.11 -8.81 -17.22
C TRP A 80 19.85 -10.23 -16.68
N ASN A 81 18.99 -11.00 -17.34
CA ASN A 81 18.68 -12.36 -16.92
C ASN A 81 19.91 -13.26 -16.96
N THR A 82 20.73 -13.17 -18.02
CA THR A 82 21.97 -13.92 -18.14
C THR A 82 22.95 -13.57 -17.02
N TYR A 83 23.13 -12.27 -16.72
CA TYR A 83 23.99 -11.82 -15.63
C TYR A 83 23.47 -12.32 -14.27
N SER A 84 22.16 -12.18 -14.01
CA SER A 84 21.53 -12.61 -12.77
C SER A 84 21.72 -14.11 -12.52
N ASP A 85 21.56 -14.93 -13.56
CA ASP A 85 21.70 -16.38 -13.49
C ASP A 85 23.17 -16.80 -13.26
N GLU A 86 24.11 -16.20 -14.02
CA GLU A 86 25.53 -16.53 -13.91
C GLU A 86 26.16 -16.12 -12.57
N LYS A 87 25.81 -14.97 -12.08
CA LYS A 87 26.38 -14.43 -10.83
C LYS A 87 25.52 -14.65 -9.61
N ASN A 88 24.36 -15.32 -9.77
CA ASN A 88 23.34 -15.44 -8.71
C ASN A 88 23.00 -14.07 -8.12
N ALA A 89 22.99 -13.04 -8.97
CA ALA A 89 22.78 -11.67 -8.56
C ALA A 89 21.29 -11.40 -8.34
N LYS A 90 20.90 -11.25 -7.08
CA LYS A 90 19.52 -10.91 -6.70
C LYS A 90 19.40 -9.44 -6.44
N SER A 91 18.51 -8.78 -7.15
CA SER A 91 18.22 -7.34 -7.01
C SER A 91 17.08 -7.09 -6.03
N LEU A 92 17.24 -6.06 -5.21
CA LEU A 92 16.17 -5.49 -4.41
C LEU A 92 15.30 -4.57 -5.30
N GLY A 93 14.26 -5.13 -5.89
CA GLY A 93 13.43 -4.46 -6.90
C GLY A 93 13.96 -4.61 -8.32
N THR A 94 13.37 -3.86 -9.26
CA THR A 94 13.74 -3.91 -10.69
C THR A 94 15.02 -3.12 -10.93
N PRO A 95 16.03 -3.71 -11.61
CA PRO A 95 17.23 -3.00 -12.01
C PRO A 95 16.90 -1.82 -12.91
N LYS A 96 17.57 -0.70 -12.70
CA LYS A 96 17.41 0.50 -13.50
C LYS A 96 18.44 0.52 -14.62
N LEU A 97 17.99 0.58 -15.87
CA LEU A 97 18.88 0.90 -16.98
C LEU A 97 19.22 2.40 -16.93
N SER A 98 20.47 2.73 -16.62
CA SER A 98 20.92 4.12 -16.50
C SER A 98 21.50 4.67 -17.80
N ASN A 99 22.09 3.81 -18.63
CA ASN A 99 22.62 4.21 -19.92
C ASN A 99 22.55 3.08 -20.95
N MET A 100 22.33 3.44 -22.21
CA MET A 100 22.37 2.54 -23.37
C MET A 100 23.06 3.26 -24.53
N GLU A 101 24.11 2.66 -25.06
CA GLU A 101 24.87 3.19 -26.18
C GLU A 101 25.10 2.11 -27.23
N ASN A 102 24.75 2.41 -28.49
CA ASN A 102 25.07 1.56 -29.61
C ASN A 102 26.37 2.06 -30.26
N LYS A 103 27.44 1.27 -30.17
CA LYS A 103 28.76 1.58 -30.69
C LYS A 103 29.12 0.67 -31.85
N ASP A 104 30.27 0.94 -32.49
CA ASP A 104 30.75 0.16 -33.63
C ASP A 104 31.06 -1.30 -33.28
N ASP A 105 31.39 -1.57 -32.03
CA ASP A 105 31.70 -2.89 -31.47
C ASP A 105 30.48 -3.65 -30.92
N GLY A 106 29.33 -2.96 -30.73
CA GLY A 106 28.11 -3.57 -30.25
C GLY A 106 27.26 -2.67 -29.35
N LEU A 107 26.39 -3.28 -28.57
CA LEU A 107 25.49 -2.57 -27.65
C LEU A 107 26.07 -2.56 -26.25
N HIS A 108 26.21 -1.38 -25.67
CA HIS A 108 26.66 -1.15 -24.29
C HIS A 108 25.51 -0.74 -23.40
N LEU A 109 25.32 -1.47 -22.32
CA LEU A 109 24.24 -1.27 -21.34
C LEU A 109 24.83 -1.01 -19.96
N THR A 110 24.26 -0.06 -19.24
CA THR A 110 24.63 0.20 -17.83
C THR A 110 23.40 0.07 -16.96
N TYR A 111 23.46 -0.86 -16.01
CA TYR A 111 22.41 -1.07 -15.03
C TYR A 111 22.87 -0.60 -13.67
N GLU A 112 21.93 -0.09 -12.90
CA GLU A 112 22.09 0.24 -11.49
C GLU A 112 21.10 -0.59 -10.67
N TYR A 113 21.58 -1.29 -9.64
CA TYR A 113 20.73 -2.07 -8.76
C TYR A 113 21.29 -2.18 -7.36
N TYR A 114 20.43 -2.40 -6.40
CA TYR A 114 20.83 -2.75 -5.03
C TYR A 114 20.75 -4.27 -4.86
N PRO A 115 21.81 -4.93 -4.38
CA PRO A 115 21.74 -6.35 -4.09
C PRO A 115 20.88 -6.60 -2.85
N ILE A 116 20.27 -7.78 -2.78
CA ILE A 116 19.63 -8.22 -1.54
C ILE A 116 20.73 -8.46 -0.50
N PRO A 117 20.67 -7.79 0.65
CA PRO A 117 21.70 -7.97 1.67
C PRO A 117 21.67 -9.39 2.24
N GLU A 118 22.84 -9.99 2.39
CA GLU A 118 23.00 -11.24 3.14
C GLU A 118 23.28 -10.92 4.60
N PHE A 119 22.51 -11.49 5.50
CA PHE A 119 22.69 -11.35 6.94
C PHE A 119 22.41 -12.67 7.66
N ASP A 120 23.16 -12.91 8.72
CA ASP A 120 22.91 -14.05 9.60
C ASP A 120 21.74 -13.74 10.52
N LEU A 121 20.80 -14.67 10.61
CA LEU A 121 19.71 -14.56 11.57
C LEU A 121 20.24 -14.79 12.99
N PRO A 122 19.85 -13.94 13.95
CA PRO A 122 20.20 -14.21 15.35
C PRO A 122 19.54 -15.50 15.82
N ASP A 123 20.15 -16.14 16.82
CA ASP A 123 19.54 -17.30 17.47
C ASP A 123 18.22 -16.90 18.13
N LEU A 124 17.11 -17.27 17.48
CA LEU A 124 15.76 -16.93 17.94
C LEU A 124 15.45 -17.56 19.31
N ALA A 125 16.13 -18.65 19.67
CA ALA A 125 15.96 -19.27 20.99
C ALA A 125 16.57 -18.43 22.13
N SER A 126 17.47 -17.50 21.82
CA SER A 126 18.06 -16.57 22.79
C SER A 126 17.22 -15.33 23.06
N ILE A 127 16.18 -15.07 22.24
CA ILE A 127 15.33 -13.91 22.37
C ILE A 127 14.29 -14.16 23.48
N ILE A 128 14.45 -13.44 24.58
CA ILE A 128 13.47 -13.45 25.68
C ILE A 128 12.40 -12.39 25.39
N VAL A 129 11.18 -12.82 25.24
CA VAL A 129 10.02 -11.94 25.07
C VAL A 129 9.22 -11.95 26.38
N GLU A 130 9.16 -10.80 27.04
CA GLU A 130 8.24 -10.60 28.16
C GLU A 130 6.84 -10.39 27.62
N LYS A 131 5.89 -11.19 28.11
CA LYS A 131 4.48 -11.07 27.77
C LYS A 131 3.69 -10.76 29.01
N ASP A 132 2.93 -9.69 28.98
CA ASP A 132 1.99 -9.36 30.04
C ASP A 132 0.96 -10.49 30.21
N LYS A 133 0.84 -10.99 31.41
CA LYS A 133 -0.20 -11.94 31.77
C LYS A 133 -1.37 -11.16 32.39
N TYR A 134 -2.44 -11.05 31.64
CA TYR A 134 -3.67 -10.46 32.14
C TYR A 134 -4.40 -11.50 33.03
N GLU A 135 -4.59 -11.14 34.27
CA GLU A 135 -5.49 -11.86 35.18
C GLU A 135 -6.81 -11.12 35.24
N VAL A 136 -7.87 -11.81 34.88
CA VAL A 136 -9.22 -11.26 34.92
C VAL A 136 -9.73 -11.49 36.33
N ASP A 137 -9.89 -10.42 37.08
CA ASP A 137 -10.48 -10.48 38.42
C ASP A 137 -12.01 -10.43 38.36
N ASP A 138 -12.64 -10.75 39.49
CA ASP A 138 -14.12 -10.80 39.59
C ASP A 138 -14.75 -9.43 39.30
N SER A 139 -14.08 -8.32 39.57
CA SER A 139 -14.60 -6.97 39.33
C SER A 139 -14.78 -6.69 37.84
N VAL A 140 -13.80 -7.11 37.01
CA VAL A 140 -13.87 -6.99 35.53
C VAL A 140 -15.01 -7.85 34.99
N VAL A 141 -15.19 -9.05 35.52
CA VAL A 141 -16.31 -9.93 35.13
C VAL A 141 -17.66 -9.29 35.48
N GLU A 142 -17.79 -8.72 36.68
CA GLU A 142 -19.02 -8.05 37.09
C GLU A 142 -19.34 -6.82 36.22
N GLU A 143 -18.35 -6.01 35.90
CA GLU A 143 -18.53 -4.87 34.99
C GLU A 143 -18.97 -5.32 33.60
N ALA A 144 -18.31 -6.32 33.02
CA ALA A 144 -18.70 -6.88 31.72
C ALA A 144 -20.12 -7.45 31.75
N TYR A 145 -20.51 -8.09 32.85
CA TYR A 145 -21.87 -8.61 33.05
C TYR A 145 -22.90 -7.46 33.11
N LYS A 146 -22.64 -6.43 33.88
CA LYS A 146 -23.50 -5.23 33.95
C LYS A 146 -23.68 -4.55 32.62
N LEU A 147 -22.57 -4.38 31.86
CA LEU A 147 -22.63 -3.82 30.50
C LEU A 147 -23.48 -4.69 29.57
N SER A 148 -23.35 -6.01 29.68
CA SER A 148 -24.14 -6.95 28.87
C SER A 148 -25.63 -6.86 29.22
N LEU A 149 -25.99 -6.80 30.50
CA LEU A 149 -27.38 -6.60 30.93
C LEU A 149 -27.94 -5.28 30.39
N GLN A 150 -27.19 -4.20 30.42
CA GLN A 150 -27.63 -2.91 29.87
C GLN A 150 -27.93 -2.98 28.35
N ARG A 151 -27.15 -3.74 27.59
CA ARG A 151 -27.38 -3.91 26.14
C ARG A 151 -28.69 -4.62 25.82
N PHE A 152 -29.11 -5.55 26.68
CA PHE A 152 -30.33 -6.34 26.48
C PHE A 152 -31.52 -5.77 27.28
N SER A 153 -31.33 -4.69 28.05
CA SER A 153 -32.41 -4.08 28.85
C SER A 153 -33.43 -3.42 27.91
N GLN A 154 -34.70 -3.56 28.28
CA GLN A 154 -35.81 -2.85 27.65
C GLN A 154 -36.28 -1.75 28.60
N TYR A 155 -36.56 -0.58 28.05
CA TYR A 155 -37.08 0.53 28.83
C TYR A 155 -38.62 0.50 28.85
N ALA A 156 -39.21 0.66 30.03
CA ALA A 156 -40.62 0.84 30.20
C ALA A 156 -40.91 2.20 30.82
N GLU A 157 -42.06 2.80 30.51
CA GLU A 157 -42.48 4.03 31.14
C GLU A 157 -42.75 3.80 32.66
N SER A 158 -42.31 4.75 33.47
CA SER A 158 -42.48 4.71 34.91
C SER A 158 -42.93 6.06 35.46
N ASP A 159 -43.84 6.05 36.41
CA ASP A 159 -44.29 7.25 37.17
C ASP A 159 -43.48 7.44 38.48
N LEU A 160 -42.50 6.60 38.73
CA LEU A 160 -41.59 6.72 39.85
C LEU A 160 -40.57 7.84 39.62
N LYS A 161 -39.86 8.21 40.68
CA LYS A 161 -38.71 9.12 40.54
C LYS A 161 -37.60 8.44 39.77
N SER A 162 -36.97 9.18 38.86
CA SER A 162 -35.85 8.68 38.10
C SER A 162 -34.63 8.37 38.97
N GLU A 163 -34.00 7.25 38.71
CA GLU A 163 -32.75 6.79 39.31
C GLU A 163 -31.58 6.85 38.34
N ILE A 164 -30.36 6.62 38.82
CA ILE A 164 -29.18 6.57 37.99
C ILE A 164 -29.31 5.42 36.97
N GLY A 165 -29.14 5.73 35.68
CA GLY A 165 -29.29 4.80 34.56
C GLY A 165 -30.62 4.96 33.82
N ASP A 166 -31.62 5.63 34.40
CA ASP A 166 -32.90 5.87 33.74
C ASP A 166 -32.78 6.86 32.59
N ARG A 167 -33.65 6.67 31.60
CA ARG A 167 -33.80 7.61 30.48
C ARG A 167 -34.94 8.56 30.74
N VAL A 168 -34.64 9.85 30.80
CA VAL A 168 -35.62 10.91 31.04
C VAL A 168 -35.82 11.74 29.79
N TYR A 169 -37.06 11.85 29.33
CA TYR A 169 -37.41 12.79 28.25
C TYR A 169 -37.57 14.18 28.83
N VAL A 170 -36.77 15.10 28.41
CA VAL A 170 -36.75 16.48 28.89
C VAL A 170 -37.02 17.47 27.75
N LYS A 171 -37.81 18.49 28.07
CA LYS A 171 -38.00 19.65 27.22
C LYS A 171 -37.20 20.80 27.83
N ILE A 172 -36.24 21.31 27.04
CA ILE A 172 -35.42 22.45 27.44
C ILE A 172 -36.08 23.71 26.90
N GLU A 173 -36.39 24.64 27.78
CA GLU A 173 -36.90 25.96 27.43
C GLU A 173 -35.98 27.02 28.02
N PHE A 174 -35.61 28.01 27.22
CA PHE A 174 -34.80 29.15 27.65
C PHE A 174 -35.72 30.36 27.95
N ASP A 175 -35.53 30.97 29.08
CA ASP A 175 -36.31 32.13 29.50
C ASP A 175 -36.00 33.39 28.69
N ASP A 176 -34.76 33.56 28.23
CA ASP A 176 -34.33 34.69 27.42
C ASP A 176 -34.76 34.52 25.95
N ASP A 177 -35.45 35.49 25.41
CA ASP A 177 -35.93 35.49 24.01
C ASP A 177 -34.83 35.25 23.00
N LYS A 178 -33.64 35.74 23.29
CA LYS A 178 -32.45 35.52 22.42
C LYS A 178 -32.12 34.04 22.23
N TYR A 179 -32.41 33.21 23.21
CA TYR A 179 -32.05 31.79 23.20
C TYR A 179 -33.24 30.87 22.94
N LYS A 180 -34.47 31.35 22.83
CA LYS A 180 -35.69 30.56 22.56
C LYS A 180 -35.56 29.67 21.29
N LYS A 181 -34.77 30.10 20.33
CA LYS A 181 -34.50 29.32 19.10
C LYS A 181 -33.76 27.98 19.40
N TYR A 182 -33.19 27.82 20.56
CA TYR A 182 -32.50 26.59 21.01
C TYR A 182 -33.37 25.70 21.89
N ASN A 183 -34.63 26.05 22.08
CA ASN A 183 -35.57 25.16 22.73
C ASN A 183 -35.63 23.83 22.02
N LYS A 184 -35.51 22.75 22.76
CA LYS A 184 -35.49 21.41 22.19
C LYS A 184 -35.97 20.35 23.19
N GLU A 185 -36.43 19.26 22.61
CA GLU A 185 -36.74 18.04 23.36
C GLU A 185 -35.60 17.05 23.13
N LEU A 186 -35.16 16.41 24.18
CA LEU A 186 -34.11 15.40 24.13
C LEU A 186 -34.26 14.35 25.20
N THR A 187 -33.66 13.21 24.97
CA THR A 187 -33.58 12.15 25.98
C THR A 187 -32.24 12.27 26.70
N VAL A 188 -32.29 12.31 28.03
CA VAL A 188 -31.10 12.39 28.88
C VAL A 188 -31.04 11.12 29.71
N VAL A 189 -29.87 10.53 29.86
CA VAL A 189 -29.64 9.44 30.80
C VAL A 189 -29.26 10.07 32.16
N ALA A 190 -29.96 9.73 33.20
CA ALA A 190 -29.66 10.16 34.55
C ALA A 190 -28.33 9.55 35.01
N LYS A 191 -27.32 10.39 35.23
CA LYS A 191 -25.98 9.97 35.66
C LYS A 191 -25.40 10.91 36.67
N ASP A 192 -24.64 10.37 37.60
CA ASP A 192 -23.88 11.14 38.58
C ASP A 192 -22.38 10.93 38.35
N GLY A 193 -21.60 12.00 38.49
CA GLY A 193 -20.15 11.97 38.26
C GLY A 193 -19.57 13.36 37.98
N GLU A 194 -18.31 13.58 38.25
CA GLU A 194 -17.67 14.90 38.10
C GLU A 194 -17.72 15.40 36.65
N ASN A 195 -17.57 14.51 35.69
CA ASN A 195 -17.52 14.82 34.24
C ASN A 195 -18.89 14.72 33.53
N GLU A 196 -19.98 14.43 34.27
CA GLU A 196 -21.29 14.30 33.66
C GLU A 196 -21.96 15.68 33.42
N SER A 197 -22.79 15.74 32.38
CA SER A 197 -23.47 16.99 32.00
C SER A 197 -24.43 17.45 33.12
N VAL A 198 -24.65 18.77 33.22
CA VAL A 198 -25.61 19.36 34.16
C VAL A 198 -27.00 18.76 33.96
N PHE A 199 -27.37 18.47 32.71
CA PHE A 199 -28.66 17.85 32.38
C PHE A 199 -28.76 16.39 32.92
N SER A 200 -27.69 15.60 32.77
CA SER A 200 -27.65 14.22 33.30
C SER A 200 -27.80 14.19 34.82
N LYS A 201 -27.08 15.07 35.52
CA LYS A 201 -27.18 15.21 36.99
C LYS A 201 -28.56 15.68 37.43
N SER A 202 -29.12 16.65 36.68
CA SER A 202 -30.44 17.22 36.98
C SER A 202 -31.60 16.27 36.70
N ALA A 203 -31.35 15.26 35.87
CA ALA A 203 -32.33 14.22 35.55
C ALA A 203 -32.50 13.17 36.65
N ILE A 204 -31.71 13.23 37.74
CA ILE A 204 -31.84 12.32 38.87
C ILE A 204 -32.93 12.82 39.83
N GLY A 205 -33.78 11.93 40.27
CA GLY A 205 -34.82 12.17 41.30
C GLY A 205 -36.03 12.97 40.81
N VAL A 206 -36.22 13.12 39.48
CA VAL A 206 -37.37 13.82 38.90
C VAL A 206 -38.53 12.89 38.59
N LYS A 207 -39.75 13.39 38.65
CA LYS A 207 -40.98 12.72 38.24
C LYS A 207 -41.49 13.31 36.91
N LYS A 208 -42.42 12.58 36.30
CA LYS A 208 -43.16 13.07 35.14
C LYS A 208 -43.81 14.41 35.40
N SER A 209 -43.59 15.37 34.52
CA SER A 209 -44.08 16.76 34.60
C SER A 209 -43.36 17.67 35.61
N ASP A 210 -42.32 17.23 36.29
CA ASP A 210 -41.52 18.10 37.12
C ASP A 210 -40.83 19.17 36.26
N LYS A 211 -40.75 20.40 36.81
CA LYS A 211 -39.99 21.49 36.20
C LYS A 211 -38.80 21.84 37.10
N LYS A 212 -37.65 21.92 36.53
CA LYS A 212 -36.41 22.26 37.24
C LYS A 212 -35.66 23.37 36.54
N LEU A 213 -35.35 24.42 37.26
CA LEU A 213 -34.50 25.49 36.75
C LEU A 213 -33.04 25.05 36.80
N ILE A 214 -32.33 25.17 35.69
CA ILE A 214 -30.91 24.83 35.58
C ILE A 214 -30.19 26.09 35.14
N THR A 215 -29.24 26.56 35.94
CA THR A 215 -28.35 27.66 35.58
C THR A 215 -27.04 27.09 35.07
N THR A 216 -26.69 27.39 33.83
CA THR A 216 -25.40 27.06 33.25
C THR A 216 -24.58 28.33 33.14
N TYR A 217 -23.36 28.29 33.63
CA TYR A 217 -22.40 29.38 33.55
C TYR A 217 -21.43 29.12 32.41
#